data_3fcd62dcf72d633bf13c6d1530d5ef18
#
_entry.id   3fcd62dcf72d633bf13c6d1530d5ef18
#
_cell.length_a   1.000
_cell.length_b   1.000
_cell.length_c   1.000
_cell.angle_alpha   90.00
_cell.angle_beta   90.00
_cell.angle_gamma   90.00
#
_symmetry.space_group_name_H-M   'P 1'
#
loop_
_entity.id
_entity.type
_entity.pdbx_description
1 polymer ?
#
loop_
_entity_poly.entity_id
_entity_poly.type
_entity_poly.pdbx_seq_one_letter_code
_entity_poly.pdbx_strand_id
1 'polypeptide(L)'
;CPGHSTVLTGMHPATTGLPANDWVDAKTGQEVYCLAAPQNTLAHGRNTDNGPVGPDQLEVTTLADWLKDQSPQSRVFAVSGKDRGAINLNGHTGDGAYWFTGGFGLTTYVEPGQTAQDRLAPVAAFNTRLVETLKSQPPAWTYAFEDCRALASDWTIRDAAFHSTVPPA
;
A
#
# COMPACT_ATOMS: atom_id res chain seq x y z
N CYS A 1 2.36 -9.07 -3.07
CA CYS A 1 1.78 -8.90 -4.41
C CYS A 1 0.99 -10.12 -4.86
N PRO A 2 1.55 -11.34 -4.92
CA PRO A 2 0.85 -12.47 -5.55
C PRO A 2 -0.56 -12.71 -4.99
N GLY A 3 -0.73 -12.74 -3.68
CA GLY A 3 -2.02 -12.99 -3.06
C GLY A 3 -3.08 -11.93 -3.36
N HIS A 4 -2.71 -10.65 -3.37
CA HIS A 4 -3.65 -9.58 -3.69
C HIS A 4 -4.08 -9.63 -5.17
N SER A 5 -3.14 -9.86 -6.08
CA SER A 5 -3.46 -10.00 -7.51
C SER A 5 -4.35 -11.22 -7.76
N THR A 6 -4.05 -12.36 -7.16
CA THR A 6 -4.89 -13.58 -7.28
C THR A 6 -6.33 -13.35 -6.81
N VAL A 7 -6.53 -12.64 -5.69
CA VAL A 7 -7.87 -12.37 -5.15
C VAL A 7 -8.73 -11.57 -6.14
N LEU A 8 -8.14 -10.60 -6.84
CA LEU A 8 -8.89 -9.70 -7.73
C LEU A 8 -8.94 -10.15 -9.19
N THR A 9 -8.11 -11.10 -9.57
CA THR A 9 -8.07 -11.63 -10.95
C THR A 9 -8.61 -13.06 -11.05
N GLY A 10 -8.62 -13.81 -9.95
CA GLY A 10 -8.89 -15.24 -9.96
C GLY A 10 -7.78 -16.08 -10.63
N MET A 11 -6.63 -15.48 -10.93
CA MET A 11 -5.55 -16.09 -11.72
C MET A 11 -4.32 -16.41 -10.85
N HIS A 12 -3.55 -17.40 -11.28
CA HIS A 12 -2.29 -17.75 -10.63
C HIS A 12 -1.19 -16.70 -10.87
N PRO A 13 -0.21 -16.58 -9.97
CA PRO A 13 0.90 -15.64 -10.10
C PRO A 13 1.65 -15.70 -11.43
N ALA A 14 1.82 -16.90 -12.00
CA ALA A 14 2.45 -17.07 -13.32
C ALA A 14 1.64 -16.42 -14.47
N THR A 15 0.33 -16.25 -14.31
CA THR A 15 -0.52 -15.59 -15.30
C THR A 15 -0.64 -14.09 -15.01
N THR A 16 -0.60 -13.70 -13.74
CA THR A 16 -0.69 -12.28 -13.38
C THR A 16 0.60 -11.50 -13.62
N GLY A 17 1.72 -12.17 -13.89
CA GLY A 17 3.04 -11.55 -14.00
C GLY A 17 3.72 -11.27 -12.66
N LEU A 18 3.08 -11.61 -11.52
CA LEU A 18 3.55 -11.27 -10.17
C LEU A 18 3.92 -12.52 -9.36
N PRO A 19 5.07 -13.15 -9.64
CA PRO A 19 5.46 -14.42 -8.99
C PRO A 19 5.82 -14.27 -7.51
N ALA A 20 6.32 -13.09 -7.12
CA ALA A 20 6.76 -12.77 -5.76
C ALA A 20 6.51 -11.30 -5.43
N ASN A 21 6.94 -10.83 -4.26
CA ASN A 21 7.01 -9.39 -4.00
C ASN A 21 8.20 -8.76 -4.73
N ASP A 22 9.30 -9.50 -4.77
CA ASP A 22 10.53 -9.10 -5.42
C ASP A 22 11.09 -10.33 -6.14
N TRP A 23 11.64 -10.16 -7.34
CA TRP A 23 12.30 -11.23 -8.10
C TRP A 23 13.43 -10.67 -8.94
N VAL A 24 14.31 -11.54 -9.38
CA VAL A 24 15.35 -11.18 -10.34
C VAL A 24 14.83 -11.44 -11.75
N ASP A 25 14.78 -10.41 -12.58
CA ASP A 25 14.45 -10.55 -13.99
C ASP A 25 15.56 -11.35 -14.70
N ALA A 26 15.18 -12.46 -15.32
CA ALA A 26 16.11 -13.40 -15.92
C ALA A 26 16.87 -12.84 -17.13
N LYS A 27 16.34 -11.78 -17.77
CA LYS A 27 16.96 -11.17 -18.95
C LYS A 27 17.97 -10.08 -18.57
N THR A 28 17.61 -9.29 -17.55
CA THR A 28 18.42 -8.14 -17.14
C THR A 28 19.34 -8.45 -15.95
N GLY A 29 19.04 -9.49 -15.16
CA GLY A 29 19.71 -9.78 -13.91
C GLY A 29 19.41 -8.77 -12.80
N GLN A 30 18.48 -7.86 -13.00
CA GLN A 30 18.11 -6.83 -12.02
C GLN A 30 16.97 -7.31 -11.12
N GLU A 31 16.98 -6.87 -9.88
CA GLU A 31 15.87 -7.05 -8.97
C GLU A 31 14.70 -6.16 -9.39
N VAL A 32 13.51 -6.76 -9.44
CA VAL A 32 12.26 -6.08 -9.79
C VAL A 32 11.28 -6.18 -8.63
N TYR A 33 10.81 -5.06 -8.16
CA TYR A 33 9.69 -5.00 -7.22
C TYR A 33 8.37 -5.18 -7.97
N CYS A 34 7.44 -5.93 -7.39
CA CYS A 34 6.15 -6.27 -8.02
C CYS A 34 5.25 -5.08 -8.38
N LEU A 35 5.57 -3.89 -7.95
CA LEU A 35 4.89 -2.64 -8.31
C LEU A 35 5.82 -1.65 -8.99
N ALA A 36 7.00 -2.07 -9.44
CA ALA A 36 7.95 -1.16 -10.07
C ALA A 36 7.33 -0.44 -11.26
N ALA A 37 7.32 0.89 -11.22
CA ALA A 37 6.82 1.79 -12.24
C ALA A 37 7.71 3.03 -12.31
N PRO A 38 8.91 2.94 -12.93
CA PRO A 38 9.95 3.96 -12.83
C PRO A 38 9.56 5.33 -13.40
N GLN A 39 8.51 5.40 -14.24
CA GLN A 39 7.99 6.65 -14.80
C GLN A 39 7.11 7.42 -13.80
N ASN A 40 6.62 6.78 -12.75
CA ASN A 40 5.73 7.38 -11.77
C ASN A 40 6.50 8.15 -10.68
N THR A 41 5.80 8.95 -9.90
CA THR A 41 6.28 9.56 -8.67
C THR A 41 5.32 9.29 -7.51
N LEU A 42 5.75 9.55 -6.29
CA LEU A 42 4.89 9.46 -5.12
C LEU A 42 4.25 10.83 -4.84
N ALA A 43 2.96 10.86 -4.54
CA ALA A 43 2.24 12.11 -4.31
C ALA A 43 2.76 12.87 -3.07
N HIS A 44 3.06 12.15 -1.98
CA HIS A 44 3.81 12.65 -0.84
C HIS A 44 4.38 11.49 0.01
N GLY A 45 5.30 11.82 0.88
CA GLY A 45 6.09 10.84 1.61
C GLY A 45 7.44 10.59 0.93
N ARG A 46 8.19 9.66 1.47
CA ARG A 46 9.44 9.20 0.83
C ARG A 46 9.11 8.02 -0.07
N ASN A 47 9.75 7.98 -1.22
CA ASN A 47 9.83 6.74 -1.97
C ASN A 47 10.34 5.66 -1.01
N THR A 48 9.65 4.54 -0.98
CA THR A 48 10.13 3.36 -0.27
C THR A 48 11.44 2.90 -0.90
N ASP A 49 12.17 2.01 -0.24
CA ASP A 49 13.40 1.41 -0.78
C ASP A 49 13.19 0.73 -2.15
N ASN A 50 11.92 0.49 -2.52
CA ASN A 50 11.50 -0.15 -3.76
C ASN A 50 11.27 0.81 -4.94
N GLY A 51 11.53 2.12 -4.76
CA GLY A 51 11.37 3.13 -5.81
C GLY A 51 9.93 3.52 -6.14
N PRO A 52 9.70 4.15 -7.29
CA PRO A 52 8.37 4.52 -7.78
C PRO A 52 7.49 3.30 -8.07
N VAL A 53 6.20 3.41 -7.77
CA VAL A 53 5.25 2.29 -7.85
C VAL A 53 4.04 2.59 -8.74
N GLY A 54 3.43 1.54 -9.26
CA GLY A 54 2.23 1.55 -10.09
C GLY A 54 1.75 0.14 -10.42
N PRO A 55 0.72 -0.02 -11.24
CA PRO A 55 0.18 -1.32 -11.63
C PRO A 55 0.93 -2.00 -12.79
N ASP A 56 2.03 -1.44 -13.27
CA ASP A 56 2.70 -1.78 -14.54
C ASP A 56 3.13 -3.24 -14.65
N GLN A 57 3.48 -3.88 -13.54
CA GLN A 57 3.90 -5.28 -13.52
C GLN A 57 2.73 -6.27 -13.58
N LEU A 58 1.50 -5.81 -13.39
CA LEU A 58 0.31 -6.65 -13.46
C LEU A 58 -0.11 -6.85 -14.93
N GLU A 59 0.05 -8.06 -15.44
CA GLU A 59 -0.16 -8.38 -16.88
C GLU A 59 -1.61 -8.68 -17.24
N VAL A 60 -2.53 -8.68 -16.27
CA VAL A 60 -3.93 -9.06 -16.47
C VAL A 60 -4.89 -8.04 -15.87
N THR A 61 -6.11 -8.00 -16.37
CA THR A 61 -7.18 -7.16 -15.83
C THR A 61 -7.73 -7.72 -14.51
N THR A 62 -8.22 -6.83 -13.67
CA THR A 62 -8.80 -7.13 -12.35
C THR A 62 -10.32 -6.97 -12.36
N LEU A 63 -10.96 -7.37 -11.26
CA LEU A 63 -12.39 -7.09 -11.03
C LEU A 63 -12.71 -5.59 -11.18
N ALA A 64 -11.80 -4.71 -10.76
CA ALA A 64 -11.95 -3.26 -10.90
C ALA A 64 -12.03 -2.85 -12.38
N ASP A 65 -11.13 -3.40 -13.19
CA ASP A 65 -11.07 -3.14 -14.62
C ASP A 65 -12.33 -3.66 -15.34
N TRP A 66 -12.79 -4.86 -14.98
CA TRP A 66 -14.03 -5.43 -15.56
C TRP A 66 -15.27 -4.63 -15.17
N LEU A 67 -15.34 -4.14 -13.93
CA LEU A 67 -16.45 -3.29 -13.50
C LEU A 67 -16.48 -1.98 -14.28
N LYS A 68 -15.32 -1.35 -14.51
CA LYS A 68 -15.22 -0.12 -15.28
C LYS A 68 -15.54 -0.34 -16.77
N ASP A 69 -15.16 -1.48 -17.33
CA ASP A 69 -15.49 -1.86 -18.70
C ASP A 69 -17.01 -2.03 -18.89
N GLN A 70 -17.67 -2.75 -17.98
CA GLN A 70 -19.11 -2.98 -18.04
C GLN A 70 -19.95 -1.75 -17.62
N SER A 71 -19.43 -0.92 -16.73
CA SER A 71 -20.11 0.23 -16.18
C SER A 71 -19.11 1.39 -15.99
N PRO A 72 -18.81 2.18 -17.03
CA PRO A 72 -17.81 3.26 -16.99
C PRO A 72 -18.06 4.33 -15.92
N GLN A 73 -19.32 4.47 -15.46
CA GLN A 73 -19.68 5.40 -14.38
C GLN A 73 -19.40 4.86 -12.98
N SER A 74 -19.07 3.58 -12.84
CA SER A 74 -18.71 2.98 -11.56
C SER A 74 -17.46 3.62 -10.99
N ARG A 75 -17.43 3.76 -9.66
CA ARG A 75 -16.28 4.32 -8.94
C ARG A 75 -15.57 3.19 -8.19
N VAL A 76 -14.26 3.12 -8.39
CA VAL A 76 -13.41 2.09 -7.78
C VAL A 76 -12.28 2.77 -7.01
N PHE A 77 -12.26 2.56 -5.71
CA PHE A 77 -11.20 3.03 -4.83
C PHE A 77 -10.66 1.88 -3.99
N ALA A 78 -9.35 1.77 -3.89
CA ALA A 78 -8.68 0.81 -3.04
C ALA A 78 -7.88 1.53 -1.95
N VAL A 79 -8.06 1.12 -0.70
CA VAL A 79 -7.35 1.69 0.45
C VAL A 79 -6.71 0.56 1.25
N SER A 80 -5.45 0.69 1.59
CA SER A 80 -4.71 -0.33 2.34
C SER A 80 -3.66 0.29 3.27
N GLY A 81 -3.16 -0.51 4.20
CA GLY A 81 -1.99 -0.15 5.00
C GLY A 81 -0.68 -0.14 4.19
N LYS A 82 -0.67 -0.77 2.99
CA LYS A 82 0.50 -0.86 2.11
C LYS A 82 0.14 -0.69 0.65
N ASP A 83 1.10 -0.17 -0.13
CA ASP A 83 1.06 0.01 -1.59
C ASP A 83 0.54 -1.23 -2.32
N ARG A 84 1.10 -2.41 -2.02
CA ARG A 84 0.74 -3.70 -2.65
C ARG A 84 -0.74 -4.06 -2.53
N GLY A 85 -1.33 -3.75 -1.38
CA GLY A 85 -2.77 -3.94 -1.21
C GLY A 85 -3.56 -2.95 -2.06
N ALA A 86 -3.27 -1.66 -1.95
CA ALA A 86 -4.02 -0.63 -2.66
C ALA A 86 -3.91 -0.76 -4.19
N ILE A 87 -2.70 -0.85 -4.73
CA ILE A 87 -2.46 -0.83 -6.18
C ILE A 87 -3.02 -2.07 -6.87
N ASN A 88 -2.70 -3.29 -6.36
CA ASN A 88 -3.21 -4.51 -6.98
C ASN A 88 -4.74 -4.64 -6.90
N LEU A 89 -5.37 -4.12 -5.83
CA LEU A 89 -6.83 -4.14 -5.71
C LEU A 89 -7.53 -3.09 -6.59
N ASN A 90 -6.84 -1.99 -6.91
CA ASN A 90 -7.35 -0.94 -7.79
C ASN A 90 -7.29 -1.31 -9.27
N GLY A 91 -6.40 -2.23 -9.65
CA GLY A 91 -6.14 -2.57 -11.05
C GLY A 91 -5.58 -1.40 -11.86
N HIS A 92 -5.78 -1.44 -13.18
CA HIS A 92 -5.25 -0.44 -14.10
C HIS A 92 -6.17 0.78 -14.26
N THR A 93 -7.47 0.60 -14.12
CA THR A 93 -8.49 1.61 -14.48
C THR A 93 -9.26 2.17 -13.29
N GLY A 94 -8.94 1.76 -12.07
CA GLY A 94 -9.58 2.26 -10.85
C GLY A 94 -9.34 3.75 -10.62
N ASP A 95 -10.27 4.41 -9.94
CA ASP A 95 -10.27 5.87 -9.71
C ASP A 95 -9.22 6.31 -8.69
N GLY A 96 -8.76 5.42 -7.81
CA GLY A 96 -7.71 5.76 -6.84
C GLY A 96 -7.23 4.60 -5.98
N ALA A 97 -5.92 4.47 -5.87
CA ALA A 97 -5.23 3.55 -4.96
C ALA A 97 -4.52 4.36 -3.88
N TYR A 98 -4.91 4.16 -2.62
CA TYR A 98 -4.35 4.89 -1.49
C TYR A 98 -3.79 3.95 -0.45
N TRP A 99 -2.62 4.28 0.10
CA TRP A 99 -2.05 3.52 1.21
C TRP A 99 -1.47 4.45 2.27
N PHE A 100 -1.42 3.94 3.50
CA PHE A 100 -0.93 4.69 4.63
C PHE A 100 0.59 4.87 4.56
N THR A 101 1.04 6.11 4.79
CA THR A 101 2.45 6.46 4.98
C THR A 101 2.60 7.28 6.24
N GLY A 102 3.53 6.88 7.10
CA GLY A 102 3.71 7.50 8.42
C GLY A 102 3.95 9.01 8.34
N GLY A 103 3.26 9.76 9.19
CA GLY A 103 3.37 11.22 9.29
C GLY A 103 2.58 12.03 8.27
N PHE A 104 2.09 11.41 7.19
CA PHE A 104 1.39 12.10 6.10
C PHE A 104 -0.08 11.64 5.90
N GLY A 105 -0.45 10.50 6.45
CA GLY A 105 -1.75 9.88 6.19
C GLY A 105 -1.73 8.97 4.96
N LEU A 106 -2.72 9.08 4.10
CA LEU A 106 -2.80 8.31 2.86
C LEU A 106 -2.01 9.00 1.74
N THR A 107 -1.26 8.22 0.97
CA THR A 107 -0.57 8.63 -0.25
C THR A 107 -1.05 7.82 -1.44
N THR A 108 -0.58 8.16 -2.64
CA THR A 108 -0.83 7.47 -3.90
C THR A 108 0.34 7.68 -4.86
N TYR A 109 0.41 6.92 -5.93
CA TYR A 109 1.31 7.20 -7.05
C TYR A 109 0.73 8.27 -7.98
N VAL A 110 1.60 8.93 -8.73
CA VAL A 110 1.30 9.98 -9.71
C VAL A 110 1.94 9.59 -11.02
N GLU A 111 1.14 9.41 -12.04
CA GLU A 111 1.58 9.07 -13.39
C GLU A 111 2.03 10.33 -14.14
N PRO A 112 2.82 10.17 -15.22
CA PRO A 112 3.20 11.29 -16.07
C PRO A 112 1.97 12.07 -16.57
N GLY A 113 2.03 13.41 -16.41
CA GLY A 113 0.93 14.29 -16.78
C GLY A 113 -0.15 14.53 -15.71
N GLN A 114 -0.11 13.81 -14.60
CA GLN A 114 -0.96 14.05 -13.44
C GLN A 114 -0.26 14.94 -12.41
N THR A 115 -1.03 15.50 -11.48
CA THR A 115 -0.49 16.24 -10.34
C THR A 115 -0.76 15.52 -9.01
N ALA A 116 0.17 15.66 -8.05
CA ALA A 116 -0.02 15.13 -6.70
C ALA A 116 -1.26 15.73 -6.03
N GLN A 117 -1.56 17.00 -6.28
CA GLN A 117 -2.72 17.69 -5.74
C GLN A 117 -4.03 17.04 -6.19
N ASP A 118 -4.18 16.79 -7.49
CA ASP A 118 -5.39 16.18 -8.04
C ASP A 118 -5.55 14.75 -7.55
N ARG A 119 -4.45 13.99 -7.52
CA ARG A 119 -4.45 12.60 -7.06
C ARG A 119 -4.79 12.47 -5.56
N LEU A 120 -4.41 13.44 -4.73
CA LEU A 120 -4.71 13.45 -3.30
C LEU A 120 -6.04 14.13 -2.94
N ALA A 121 -6.66 14.87 -3.85
CA ALA A 121 -7.91 15.62 -3.59
C ALA A 121 -9.00 14.75 -2.92
N PRO A 122 -9.25 13.47 -3.34
CA PRO A 122 -10.26 12.63 -2.72
C PRO A 122 -10.01 12.31 -1.24
N VAL A 123 -8.76 12.33 -0.80
CA VAL A 123 -8.36 11.96 0.56
C VAL A 123 -7.83 13.12 1.40
N ALA A 124 -7.77 14.33 0.85
CA ALA A 124 -7.14 15.49 1.50
C ALA A 124 -7.74 15.81 2.87
N ALA A 125 -9.07 15.93 2.95
CA ALA A 125 -9.75 16.23 4.21
C ALA A 125 -9.62 15.09 5.25
N PHE A 126 -9.56 13.84 4.80
CA PHE A 126 -9.29 12.69 5.66
C PHE A 126 -7.86 12.76 6.20
N ASN A 127 -6.86 13.01 5.37
CA ASN A 127 -5.48 13.12 5.78
C ASN A 127 -5.27 14.20 6.84
N THR A 128 -5.85 15.38 6.65
CA THR A 128 -5.78 16.45 7.65
C THR A 128 -6.30 15.99 9.00
N ARG A 129 -7.50 15.43 9.05
CA ARG A 129 -8.09 14.93 10.30
C ARG A 129 -7.30 13.78 10.91
N LEU A 130 -6.82 12.85 10.09
CA LEU A 130 -6.04 11.71 10.57
C LEU A 130 -4.75 12.16 11.24
N VAL A 131 -3.99 13.03 10.60
CA VAL A 131 -2.72 13.54 11.13
C VAL A 131 -2.93 14.33 12.43
N GLU A 132 -3.97 15.17 12.48
CA GLU A 132 -4.34 15.90 13.71
C GLU A 132 -4.73 14.93 14.84
N THR A 133 -5.54 13.92 14.54
CA THR A 133 -5.96 12.90 15.53
C THR A 133 -4.76 12.11 16.03
N LEU A 134 -3.88 11.64 15.14
CA LEU A 134 -2.69 10.88 15.54
C LEU A 134 -1.71 11.69 16.41
N LYS A 135 -1.67 13.02 16.21
CA LYS A 135 -0.85 13.92 17.03
C LYS A 135 -1.47 14.23 18.39
N SER A 136 -2.78 14.49 18.43
CA SER A 136 -3.49 14.90 19.64
C SER A 136 -3.92 13.72 20.52
N GLN A 137 -4.26 12.61 19.90
CA GLN A 137 -4.75 11.40 20.54
C GLN A 137 -4.09 10.17 19.87
N PRO A 138 -2.80 9.93 20.12
CA PRO A 138 -2.12 8.79 19.55
C PRO A 138 -2.85 7.50 19.95
N PRO A 139 -3.14 6.60 19.01
CA PRO A 139 -3.83 5.36 19.30
C PRO A 139 -2.97 4.53 20.26
N ALA A 140 -3.60 4.06 21.32
CA ALA A 140 -3.01 3.10 22.23
C ALA A 140 -3.80 1.80 22.16
N TRP A 141 -3.12 0.67 22.07
CA TRP A 141 -3.81 -0.58 22.29
C TRP A 141 -3.60 -1.06 23.72
N THR A 142 -4.59 -1.75 24.24
CA THR A 142 -4.57 -2.32 25.58
C THR A 142 -4.59 -3.84 25.48
N TYR A 143 -4.02 -4.50 26.46
CA TYR A 143 -4.18 -5.95 26.56
C TYR A 143 -5.65 -6.30 26.73
N ALA A 144 -6.14 -7.26 25.93
CA ALA A 144 -7.51 -7.75 26.03
C ALA A 144 -7.75 -8.50 27.35
N PHE A 145 -6.69 -9.08 27.92
CA PHE A 145 -6.72 -9.81 29.18
C PHE A 145 -5.59 -9.31 30.09
N GLU A 146 -5.89 -9.11 31.37
CA GLU A 146 -4.89 -8.62 32.35
C GLU A 146 -3.74 -9.63 32.55
N ASP A 147 -4.02 -10.92 32.47
CA ASP A 147 -3.00 -11.97 32.52
C ASP A 147 -1.92 -11.81 31.43
N CYS A 148 -2.29 -11.29 30.25
CA CYS A 148 -1.33 -10.99 29.19
C CYS A 148 -0.41 -9.84 29.57
N ARG A 149 -0.88 -8.87 30.35
CA ARG A 149 -0.05 -7.76 30.84
C ARG A 149 1.07 -8.26 31.79
N ALA A 150 0.77 -9.26 32.61
CA ALA A 150 1.75 -9.85 33.51
C ALA A 150 2.90 -10.58 32.77
N LEU A 151 2.69 -10.94 31.49
CA LEU A 151 3.69 -11.56 30.64
C LEU A 151 4.47 -10.54 29.80
N ALA A 152 4.18 -9.25 29.94
CA ALA A 152 4.89 -8.20 29.21
C ALA A 152 6.37 -8.19 29.56
N SER A 153 7.22 -8.11 28.56
CA SER A 153 8.67 -8.08 28.73
C SER A 153 9.33 -7.30 27.59
N ASP A 154 10.49 -6.76 27.87
CA ASP A 154 11.30 -6.09 26.86
C ASP A 154 12.28 -7.07 26.24
N TRP A 155 12.52 -6.92 24.96
CA TRP A 155 13.38 -7.79 24.19
C TRP A 155 14.39 -6.97 23.40
N THR A 156 15.61 -7.46 23.31
CA THR A 156 16.62 -6.92 22.41
C THR A 156 16.94 -7.95 21.34
N ILE A 157 16.76 -7.58 20.09
CA ILE A 157 17.10 -8.42 18.93
C ILE A 157 18.14 -7.66 18.11
N ARG A 158 19.37 -8.15 18.10
CA ARG A 158 20.54 -7.44 17.57
C ARG A 158 20.67 -6.09 18.30
N ASP A 159 20.65 -4.96 17.57
CA ASP A 159 20.77 -3.60 18.11
C ASP A 159 19.42 -2.90 18.33
N ALA A 160 18.31 -3.57 18.10
CA ALA A 160 16.96 -3.02 18.24
C ALA A 160 16.31 -3.47 19.56
N ALA A 161 15.88 -2.50 20.37
CA ALA A 161 15.06 -2.76 21.54
C ALA A 161 13.57 -2.82 21.15
N PHE A 162 12.90 -3.86 21.61
CA PHE A 162 11.46 -4.05 21.47
C PHE A 162 10.81 -4.03 22.84
N HIS A 163 9.84 -3.15 23.00
CA HIS A 163 9.07 -3.03 24.22
C HIS A 163 7.69 -3.64 24.02
N SER A 164 7.27 -4.49 24.94
CA SER A 164 5.91 -5.03 24.95
C SER A 164 4.92 -4.14 25.72
N THR A 165 5.34 -2.93 26.09
CA THR A 165 4.47 -1.90 26.66
C THR A 165 3.62 -1.23 25.60
N VAL A 166 2.42 -0.78 25.95
CA VAL A 166 1.48 -0.15 25.05
C VAL A 166 1.06 1.21 25.58
N PRO A 167 1.10 2.27 24.77
CA PRO A 167 1.63 2.33 23.43
C PRO A 167 3.12 2.04 23.37
N PRO A 168 3.63 1.50 22.26
CA PRO A 168 5.07 1.38 22.11
C PRO A 168 5.70 2.77 22.22
N ALA A 169 6.77 2.86 22.99
CA ALA A 169 7.48 4.09 23.26
C ALA A 169 8.13 4.68 21.99
#